data_9e5fe3e6e5fe01e774eb87289b9d2c41
#
_entry.id   9e5fe3e6e5fe01e774eb87289b9d2c41
#
_cell.length_a   1.000
_cell.length_b   1.000
_cell.length_c   1.000
_cell.angle_alpha   90.00
_cell.angle_beta   90.00
_cell.angle_gamma   90.00
#
_symmetry.space_group_name_H-M   'P 1'
#
loop_
_entity.id
_entity.type
_entity.pdbx_description
1 polymer ?
#
loop_
_entity_poly.entity_id
_entity_poly.type
_entity_poly.pdbx_seq_one_letter_code
_entity_poly.pdbx_strand_id
1 'polypeptide(L)'
;FNPVFLFTGIGNPFSNPAEDDGLRLMNLTVVTDQKGEERIVHVPYPAQAGYGRLLDDPVFFNELPTYQLPDPQFRSGTYRSFEIAGTSMEPVFMPNDIVIAAFIEPRYWADAIKTNQIYIIVTTQDVVIKRIVNHLKTRKHIECCSDNTEYEPYIIAAEDIREVWKARVKITSHIDKAPAKLNTQAISEQLLVQQEMLERLHQHLTSAKS
;
A
#
# COMPACT_ATOMS: atom_id res chain seq x y z
N PHE A 1 -31.91 18.47 11.41
CA PHE A 1 -31.26 19.79 11.38
C PHE A 1 -29.78 19.58 11.65
N ASN A 2 -28.93 20.06 10.72
CA ASN A 2 -27.48 19.85 10.81
C ASN A 2 -26.87 20.81 11.85
N PRO A 3 -26.32 20.31 12.98
CA PRO A 3 -25.74 21.17 14.01
C PRO A 3 -24.49 21.92 13.52
N VAL A 4 -23.75 21.40 12.55
CA VAL A 4 -22.60 22.09 11.96
C VAL A 4 -23.04 23.34 11.20
N PHE A 5 -24.14 23.27 10.47
CA PHE A 5 -24.72 24.42 9.79
C PHE A 5 -25.13 25.53 10.77
N LEU A 6 -25.67 25.16 11.93
CA LEU A 6 -26.10 26.10 12.97
C LEU A 6 -24.95 26.98 13.52
N PHE A 7 -23.74 26.39 13.62
CA PHE A 7 -22.59 27.10 14.20
C PHE A 7 -21.66 27.74 13.15
N THR A 8 -21.63 27.21 11.93
CA THR A 8 -20.65 27.62 10.91
C THR A 8 -21.29 28.27 9.67
N GLY A 9 -22.60 28.08 9.46
CA GLY A 9 -23.29 28.55 8.25
C GLY A 9 -22.87 27.78 6.99
N ILE A 10 -22.05 26.72 7.10
CA ILE A 10 -21.52 25.93 5.98
C ILE A 10 -22.24 24.60 5.89
N GLY A 11 -22.76 24.24 4.69
CA GLY A 11 -23.45 22.98 4.43
C GLY A 11 -24.96 23.15 4.21
N ASN A 12 -25.69 22.03 4.16
CA ASN A 12 -27.14 22.03 3.97
C ASN A 12 -27.85 22.00 5.33
N PRO A 13 -28.75 22.97 5.66
CA PRO A 13 -29.45 23.03 6.95
C PRO A 13 -30.38 21.85 7.20
N PHE A 14 -30.77 21.11 6.16
CA PHE A 14 -31.75 20.01 6.22
C PHE A 14 -31.14 18.64 5.91
N SER A 15 -29.81 18.50 5.89
CA SER A 15 -29.19 17.18 5.77
C SER A 15 -29.50 16.35 7.03
N ASN A 16 -30.11 15.20 6.81
CA ASN A 16 -30.42 14.24 7.87
C ASN A 16 -29.09 13.68 8.39
N PRO A 17 -28.80 13.68 9.69
CA PRO A 17 -27.59 13.08 10.24
C PRO A 17 -27.48 11.55 10.01
N ALA A 18 -28.51 10.92 9.45
CA ALA A 18 -28.54 9.50 9.10
C ALA A 18 -28.00 9.17 7.68
N GLU A 19 -27.65 10.19 6.86
CA GLU A 19 -26.98 10.01 5.55
C GLU A 19 -25.53 10.47 5.59
N ASP A 20 -24.97 10.66 6.78
CA ASP A 20 -23.53 10.82 6.96
C ASP A 20 -22.89 9.45 6.67
N ASP A 21 -22.45 9.30 5.42
CA ASP A 21 -21.74 8.12 4.88
C ASP A 21 -20.42 7.99 5.66
N GLY A 22 -20.56 7.54 6.95
CA GLY A 22 -19.49 7.15 7.87
C GLY A 22 -18.17 7.91 7.74
N LEU A 23 -18.21 9.25 7.74
CA LEU A 23 -17.01 10.09 7.84
C LEU A 23 -16.32 9.73 9.17
N ARG A 24 -15.47 8.69 9.13
CA ARG A 24 -14.51 8.46 10.19
C ARG A 24 -13.60 9.69 10.22
N LEU A 25 -13.85 10.60 11.15
CA LEU A 25 -12.88 11.63 11.51
C LEU A 25 -11.67 10.89 12.07
N MET A 26 -10.65 10.76 11.27
CA MET A 26 -9.37 10.22 11.71
C MET A 26 -8.47 11.39 12.08
N ASN A 27 -8.02 11.40 13.32
CA ASN A 27 -6.97 12.30 13.75
C ASN A 27 -5.64 11.71 13.24
N LEU A 28 -5.03 12.38 12.26
CA LEU A 28 -3.69 12.01 11.81
C LEU A 28 -2.68 12.79 12.64
N THR A 29 -1.90 12.07 13.46
CA THR A 29 -0.81 12.67 14.22
C THR A 29 0.35 13.02 13.28
N VAL A 30 0.71 14.29 13.19
CA VAL A 30 1.86 14.80 12.42
C VAL A 30 2.93 15.33 13.35
N VAL A 31 4.19 15.18 12.98
CA VAL A 31 5.34 15.75 13.69
C VAL A 31 5.88 16.89 12.85
N THR A 32 6.02 18.07 13.45
CA THR A 32 6.55 19.28 12.78
C THR A 32 7.90 19.67 13.38
N ASP A 33 8.71 20.36 12.59
CA ASP A 33 9.94 20.99 13.09
C ASP A 33 9.65 22.36 13.76
N GLN A 34 10.74 23.02 14.19
CA GLN A 34 10.65 24.35 14.83
C GLN A 34 10.07 25.45 13.92
N LYS A 35 10.01 25.23 12.60
CA LYS A 35 9.44 26.15 11.62
C LYS A 35 8.00 25.79 11.28
N GLY A 36 7.43 24.72 11.87
CA GLY A 36 6.09 24.23 11.58
C GLY A 36 6.01 23.38 10.31
N GLU A 37 7.15 22.99 9.71
CA GLU A 37 7.15 22.11 8.54
C GLU A 37 6.99 20.65 8.97
N GLU A 38 6.13 19.90 8.27
CA GLU A 38 5.92 18.48 8.55
C GLU A 38 7.21 17.66 8.29
N ARG A 39 7.48 16.72 9.19
CA ARG A 39 8.59 15.78 9.12
C ARG A 39 8.08 14.41 8.71
N ILE A 40 8.90 13.69 7.93
CA ILE A 40 8.62 12.28 7.63
C ILE A 40 8.93 11.48 8.88
N VAL A 41 7.89 10.91 9.50
CA VAL A 41 8.05 10.00 10.63
C VAL A 41 8.46 8.65 10.10
N HIS A 42 9.56 8.09 10.64
CA HIS A 42 10.01 6.74 10.31
C HIS A 42 9.46 5.73 11.32
N VAL A 43 8.73 4.73 10.81
CA VAL A 43 8.17 3.63 11.60
C VAL A 43 9.04 2.39 11.40
N PRO A 44 10.03 2.14 12.28
CA PRO A 44 10.87 0.95 12.20
C PRO A 44 10.04 -0.30 12.48
N TYR A 45 10.50 -1.46 12.02
CA TYR A 45 9.74 -2.71 12.13
C TYR A 45 9.26 -3.02 13.56
N PRO A 46 10.09 -2.90 14.63
CA PRO A 46 9.62 -3.15 15.99
C PRO A 46 8.46 -2.26 16.43
N ALA A 47 8.38 -1.02 15.93
CA ALA A 47 7.30 -0.10 16.25
C ALA A 47 5.98 -0.44 15.52
N GLN A 48 6.04 -1.19 14.41
CA GLN A 48 4.85 -1.53 13.62
C GLN A 48 3.88 -2.44 14.37
N ALA A 49 4.36 -3.31 15.26
CA ALA A 49 3.51 -4.22 16.03
C ALA A 49 2.49 -3.51 16.94
N GLY A 50 2.78 -2.28 17.38
CA GLY A 50 1.87 -1.46 18.20
C GLY A 50 1.23 -0.29 17.46
N TYR A 51 1.72 0.01 16.29
CA TYR A 51 1.43 1.23 15.54
C TYR A 51 -0.09 1.50 15.36
N GLY A 52 -0.83 0.50 14.90
CA GLY A 52 -2.27 0.66 14.65
C GLY A 52 -3.13 0.92 15.89
N ARG A 53 -2.60 0.65 17.08
CA ARG A 53 -3.25 0.92 18.38
C ARG A 53 -2.86 2.28 18.95
N LEU A 54 -1.71 2.81 18.55
CA LEU A 54 -1.12 4.04 19.10
C LEU A 54 -1.26 5.23 18.15
N LEU A 55 -2.16 5.14 17.15
CA LEU A 55 -2.35 6.19 16.15
C LEU A 55 -2.72 7.56 16.74
N ASP A 56 -3.43 7.56 17.86
CA ASP A 56 -3.88 8.78 18.56
C ASP A 56 -2.95 9.19 19.72
N ASP A 57 -1.79 8.53 19.89
CA ASP A 57 -0.84 8.82 20.95
C ASP A 57 0.31 9.73 20.45
N PRO A 58 0.30 11.05 20.78
CA PRO A 58 1.35 11.95 20.37
C PRO A 58 2.73 11.60 20.97
N VAL A 59 2.77 10.97 22.16
CA VAL A 59 4.04 10.61 22.81
C VAL A 59 4.74 9.54 21.98
N PHE A 60 3.98 8.52 21.54
CA PHE A 60 4.51 7.49 20.65
C PHE A 60 5.14 8.08 19.38
N PHE A 61 4.45 9.01 18.71
CA PHE A 61 4.98 9.61 17.48
C PHE A 61 6.19 10.52 17.70
N ASN A 62 6.27 11.21 18.85
CA ASN A 62 7.41 12.05 19.18
C ASN A 62 8.69 11.25 19.51
N GLU A 63 8.56 9.98 19.89
CA GLU A 63 9.68 9.06 20.13
C GLU A 63 10.22 8.43 18.85
N LEU A 64 9.43 8.45 17.76
CA LEU A 64 9.86 7.88 16.49
C LEU A 64 10.88 8.79 15.78
N PRO A 65 11.88 8.20 15.10
CA PRO A 65 12.83 8.96 14.29
C PRO A 65 12.12 9.78 13.20
N THR A 66 12.58 11.00 12.96
CA THR A 66 12.04 11.86 11.91
C THR A 66 13.15 12.41 11.02
N TYR A 67 12.82 12.63 9.75
CA TYR A 67 13.75 13.23 8.78
C TYR A 67 13.01 14.06 7.71
N GLN A 68 13.78 14.77 6.90
CA GLN A 68 13.27 15.47 5.72
C GLN A 68 14.03 15.01 4.48
N LEU A 69 13.33 15.01 3.35
CA LEU A 69 13.95 14.82 2.04
C LEU A 69 14.12 16.17 1.35
N PRO A 70 15.22 16.36 0.59
CA PRO A 70 15.48 17.65 -0.09
C PRO A 70 14.54 17.90 -1.26
N ASP A 71 13.89 16.87 -1.80
CA ASP A 71 13.00 16.96 -2.95
C ASP A 71 11.71 17.74 -2.60
N PRO A 72 11.35 18.81 -3.34
CA PRO A 72 10.15 19.62 -3.10
C PRO A 72 8.83 18.85 -3.07
N GLN A 73 8.73 17.69 -3.75
CA GLN A 73 7.52 16.88 -3.73
C GLN A 73 7.09 16.42 -2.32
N PHE A 74 8.05 16.33 -1.38
CA PHE A 74 7.78 15.90 0.00
C PHE A 74 7.47 17.07 0.95
N ARG A 75 7.38 18.30 0.44
CA ARG A 75 7.00 19.49 1.23
C ARG A 75 5.49 19.70 1.29
N SER A 76 4.73 19.04 0.42
CA SER A 76 3.27 19.13 0.39
C SER A 76 2.64 17.76 0.60
N GLY A 77 1.72 17.67 1.56
CA GLY A 77 1.10 16.41 1.96
C GLY A 77 1.87 15.70 3.07
N THR A 78 1.19 14.79 3.75
CA THR A 78 1.73 14.04 4.88
C THR A 78 2.36 12.74 4.42
N TYR A 79 3.60 12.50 4.84
CA TYR A 79 4.39 11.32 4.50
C TYR A 79 4.85 10.59 5.75
N ARG A 80 4.91 9.26 5.65
CA ARG A 80 5.58 8.38 6.60
C ARG A 80 6.47 7.39 5.88
N SER A 81 7.45 6.88 6.57
CA SER A 81 8.27 5.78 6.06
C SER A 81 8.15 4.56 6.95
N PHE A 82 8.13 3.40 6.31
CA PHE A 82 7.96 2.11 6.97
C PHE A 82 9.09 1.18 6.55
N GLU A 83 9.68 0.50 7.53
CA GLU A 83 10.69 -0.52 7.28
C GLU A 83 10.04 -1.83 6.84
N ILE A 84 10.62 -2.50 5.86
CA ILE A 84 10.14 -3.78 5.34
C ILE A 84 10.86 -4.92 6.06
N ALA A 85 10.09 -5.80 6.69
CA ALA A 85 10.66 -6.96 7.38
C ALA A 85 10.45 -8.29 6.65
N GLY A 86 9.34 -8.44 5.95
CA GLY A 86 8.96 -9.69 5.29
C GLY A 86 9.40 -9.79 3.84
N THR A 87 9.23 -10.98 3.27
CA THR A 87 9.60 -11.35 1.90
C THR A 87 8.40 -11.36 0.94
N SER A 88 7.19 -11.02 1.42
CA SER A 88 5.96 -11.13 0.64
C SER A 88 5.88 -10.20 -0.56
N MET A 89 6.70 -9.13 -0.58
CA MET A 89 6.75 -8.18 -1.68
C MET A 89 8.05 -8.29 -2.51
N GLU A 90 8.79 -9.37 -2.33
CA GLU A 90 9.92 -9.67 -3.23
C GLU A 90 9.42 -9.98 -4.65
N PRO A 91 10.18 -9.58 -5.68
CA PRO A 91 11.49 -8.88 -5.64
C PRO A 91 11.38 -7.35 -5.58
N VAL A 92 10.16 -6.80 -5.53
CA VAL A 92 9.96 -5.32 -5.57
C VAL A 92 10.46 -4.65 -4.29
N PHE A 93 10.16 -5.25 -3.14
CA PHE A 93 10.69 -4.83 -1.85
C PHE A 93 11.40 -6.00 -1.17
N MET A 94 12.61 -5.74 -0.69
CA MET A 94 13.41 -6.70 0.05
C MET A 94 13.36 -6.38 1.56
N PRO A 95 13.63 -7.35 2.45
CA PRO A 95 13.81 -7.07 3.86
C PRO A 95 14.85 -5.96 4.10
N ASN A 96 14.59 -5.07 5.07
CA ASN A 96 15.34 -3.86 5.39
C ASN A 96 15.27 -2.73 4.34
N ASP A 97 14.47 -2.87 3.28
CA ASP A 97 14.10 -1.71 2.47
C ASP A 97 13.20 -0.77 3.30
N ILE A 98 13.27 0.53 3.01
CA ILE A 98 12.37 1.52 3.59
C ILE A 98 11.46 2.05 2.48
N VAL A 99 10.16 2.04 2.72
CA VAL A 99 9.18 2.64 1.80
C VAL A 99 8.68 3.96 2.37
N ILE A 100 8.78 5.03 1.59
CA ILE A 100 8.17 6.32 1.91
C ILE A 100 6.82 6.36 1.21
N ALA A 101 5.79 6.67 1.97
CA ALA A 101 4.41 6.63 1.49
C ALA A 101 3.64 7.90 1.86
N ALA A 102 2.73 8.28 0.97
CA ALA A 102 1.84 9.44 1.13
C ALA A 102 0.51 9.00 1.73
N PHE A 103 0.01 9.75 2.70
CA PHE A 103 -1.29 9.52 3.32
C PHE A 103 -2.43 9.70 2.33
N ILE A 104 -3.45 8.85 2.44
CA ILE A 104 -4.71 9.01 1.73
C ILE A 104 -5.83 9.16 2.76
N GLU A 105 -6.50 10.31 2.72
CA GLU A 105 -7.62 10.56 3.61
C GLU A 105 -8.76 9.53 3.37
N PRO A 106 -9.44 9.06 4.44
CA PRO A 106 -10.47 8.02 4.36
C PRO A 106 -11.58 8.30 3.36
N ARG A 107 -12.03 9.54 3.26
CA ARG A 107 -13.08 9.97 2.31
C ARG A 107 -12.72 9.72 0.85
N TYR A 108 -11.43 9.58 0.52
CA TYR A 108 -10.96 9.36 -0.84
C TYR A 108 -10.58 7.91 -1.12
N TRP A 109 -10.59 6.99 -0.15
CA TRP A 109 -10.11 5.62 -0.33
C TRP A 109 -10.76 4.91 -1.51
N ALA A 110 -12.08 5.04 -1.64
CA ALA A 110 -12.82 4.39 -2.70
C ALA A 110 -12.40 4.84 -4.12
N ASP A 111 -11.92 6.09 -4.25
CA ASP A 111 -11.53 6.69 -5.53
C ASP A 111 -10.03 6.79 -5.73
N ALA A 112 -9.27 7.07 -4.67
CA ALA A 112 -7.83 7.30 -4.73
C ALA A 112 -7.01 6.01 -4.73
N ILE A 113 -7.51 4.93 -4.11
CA ILE A 113 -6.85 3.63 -4.14
C ILE A 113 -7.03 3.01 -5.52
N LYS A 114 -5.95 2.96 -6.29
CA LYS A 114 -5.96 2.36 -7.64
C LYS A 114 -5.55 0.90 -7.57
N THR A 115 -6.32 0.07 -8.26
CA THR A 115 -6.00 -1.36 -8.39
C THR A 115 -4.62 -1.56 -8.99
N ASN A 116 -3.93 -2.60 -8.54
CA ASN A 116 -2.59 -3.00 -8.95
C ASN A 116 -1.46 -2.02 -8.59
N GLN A 117 -1.70 -1.10 -7.64
CA GLN A 117 -0.65 -0.26 -7.05
C GLN A 117 -0.35 -0.70 -5.61
N ILE A 118 0.82 -0.31 -5.10
CA ILE A 118 1.32 -0.72 -3.80
C ILE A 118 0.95 0.31 -2.74
N TYR A 119 0.40 -0.19 -1.64
CA TYR A 119 -0.01 0.60 -0.48
C TYR A 119 0.47 -0.05 0.81
N ILE A 120 0.66 0.78 1.82
CA ILE A 120 0.74 0.35 3.20
C ILE A 120 -0.66 0.50 3.78
N ILE A 121 -1.17 -0.60 4.32
CA ILE A 121 -2.46 -0.67 4.99
C ILE A 121 -2.20 -0.87 6.47
N VAL A 122 -2.74 0.01 7.28
CA VAL A 122 -2.70 -0.07 8.73
C VAL A 122 -4.04 -0.56 9.23
N THR A 123 -4.03 -1.62 9.98
CA THR A 123 -5.18 -2.13 10.76
C THR A 123 -4.91 -1.90 12.25
N THR A 124 -5.84 -2.30 13.11
CA THR A 124 -5.61 -2.25 14.56
C THR A 124 -4.49 -3.21 15.01
N GLN A 125 -4.24 -4.27 14.23
CA GLN A 125 -3.31 -5.34 14.60
C GLN A 125 -1.99 -5.26 13.85
N ASP A 126 -2.03 -4.91 12.56
CA ASP A 126 -0.89 -5.05 11.64
C ASP A 126 -0.68 -3.82 10.77
N VAL A 127 0.57 -3.66 10.34
CA VAL A 127 0.99 -2.78 9.23
C VAL A 127 1.46 -3.68 8.09
N VAL A 128 0.77 -3.65 6.97
CA VAL A 128 1.09 -4.51 5.82
C VAL A 128 1.35 -3.70 4.57
N ILE A 129 2.35 -4.10 3.79
CA ILE A 129 2.60 -3.57 2.45
C ILE A 129 2.13 -4.60 1.42
N LYS A 130 1.23 -4.18 0.53
CA LYS A 130 0.63 -5.08 -0.47
C LYS A 130 0.26 -4.33 -1.75
N ARG A 131 0.12 -5.09 -2.82
CA ARG A 131 -0.52 -4.64 -4.04
C ARG A 131 -2.03 -4.82 -3.87
N ILE A 132 -2.79 -3.75 -4.11
CA ILE A 132 -4.23 -3.71 -3.76
C ILE A 132 -5.11 -3.89 -4.98
N VAL A 133 -6.14 -4.75 -4.84
CA VAL A 133 -7.33 -4.72 -5.69
C VAL A 133 -8.46 -4.05 -4.91
N ASN A 134 -8.95 -2.93 -5.44
CA ASN A 134 -9.90 -2.07 -4.72
C ASN A 134 -11.35 -2.48 -4.99
N HIS A 135 -12.02 -3.00 -3.96
CA HIS A 135 -13.44 -3.34 -3.98
C HIS A 135 -14.28 -2.50 -2.98
N LEU A 136 -13.73 -1.38 -2.48
CA LEU A 136 -14.39 -0.56 -1.44
C LEU A 136 -15.77 -0.07 -1.86
N LYS A 137 -15.96 0.33 -3.12
CA LYS A 137 -17.26 0.81 -3.63
C LYS A 137 -18.31 -0.29 -3.69
N THR A 138 -17.93 -1.49 -4.08
CA THR A 138 -18.87 -2.57 -4.43
C THR A 138 -19.06 -3.59 -3.32
N ARG A 139 -17.98 -3.91 -2.58
CA ARG A 139 -17.94 -5.02 -1.62
C ARG A 139 -17.43 -4.63 -0.25
N LYS A 140 -17.10 -3.34 -0.03
CA LYS A 140 -16.62 -2.82 1.27
C LYS A 140 -15.36 -3.53 1.80
N HIS A 141 -14.47 -3.97 0.92
CA HIS A 141 -13.17 -4.53 1.26
C HIS A 141 -12.11 -4.19 0.22
N ILE A 142 -10.86 -4.43 0.56
CA ILE A 142 -9.73 -4.48 -0.35
C ILE A 142 -9.18 -5.90 -0.37
N GLU A 143 -8.65 -6.33 -1.52
CA GLU A 143 -7.87 -7.55 -1.63
C GLU A 143 -6.39 -7.20 -1.65
N CYS A 144 -5.63 -7.87 -0.79
CA CYS A 144 -4.20 -7.67 -0.59
C CYS A 144 -3.43 -8.77 -1.29
N CYS A 145 -2.73 -8.43 -2.38
CA CYS A 145 -1.92 -9.34 -3.16
C CYS A 145 -0.43 -9.12 -2.86
N SER A 146 0.31 -10.20 -2.76
CA SER A 146 1.76 -10.20 -2.64
C SER A 146 2.42 -10.21 -4.02
N ASP A 147 3.60 -9.60 -4.17
CA ASP A 147 4.40 -9.74 -5.38
C ASP A 147 5.14 -11.10 -5.40
N ASN A 148 5.45 -11.65 -4.22
CA ASN A 148 5.93 -13.02 -4.07
C ASN A 148 4.76 -14.00 -4.12
N THR A 149 4.75 -14.86 -5.12
CA THR A 149 3.68 -15.83 -5.41
C THR A 149 3.55 -16.97 -4.39
N GLU A 150 4.49 -17.09 -3.45
CA GLU A 150 4.37 -18.03 -2.33
C GLU A 150 3.31 -17.60 -1.30
N TYR A 151 2.88 -16.34 -1.37
CA TYR A 151 1.90 -15.76 -0.43
C TYR A 151 0.55 -15.60 -1.11
N GLU A 152 -0.45 -16.33 -0.62
CA GLU A 152 -1.83 -16.24 -1.11
C GLU A 152 -2.45 -14.86 -0.86
N PRO A 153 -3.28 -14.36 -1.78
CA PRO A 153 -4.06 -13.15 -1.57
C PRO A 153 -5.05 -13.31 -0.41
N TYR A 154 -5.34 -12.21 0.30
CA TYR A 154 -6.34 -12.16 1.35
C TYR A 154 -7.08 -10.83 1.35
N ILE A 155 -8.22 -10.78 2.02
CA ILE A 155 -9.06 -9.58 2.08
C ILE A 155 -8.94 -8.88 3.44
N ILE A 156 -9.05 -7.54 3.41
CA ILE A 156 -9.22 -6.70 4.60
C ILE A 156 -10.54 -5.94 4.42
N ALA A 157 -11.45 -6.06 5.40
CA ALA A 157 -12.70 -5.32 5.40
C ALA A 157 -12.45 -3.81 5.59
N ALA A 158 -13.29 -2.97 4.98
CA ALA A 158 -13.13 -1.52 5.08
C ALA A 158 -13.17 -1.01 6.54
N GLU A 159 -13.93 -1.69 7.40
CA GLU A 159 -14.05 -1.37 8.81
C GLU A 159 -12.79 -1.64 9.64
N ASP A 160 -11.94 -2.57 9.19
CA ASP A 160 -10.67 -2.91 9.84
C ASP A 160 -9.54 -1.97 9.45
N ILE A 161 -9.69 -1.22 8.35
CA ILE A 161 -8.67 -0.29 7.86
C ILE A 161 -8.64 0.95 8.76
N ARG A 162 -7.47 1.27 9.28
CA ARG A 162 -7.21 2.48 10.09
C ARG A 162 -6.54 3.58 9.27
N GLU A 163 -5.52 3.27 8.51
CA GLU A 163 -4.82 4.20 7.64
C GLU A 163 -4.47 3.52 6.31
N VAL A 164 -4.42 4.32 5.25
CA VAL A 164 -3.93 3.91 3.93
C VAL A 164 -2.87 4.88 3.47
N TRP A 165 -1.72 4.34 3.09
CA TRP A 165 -0.58 5.09 2.61
C TRP A 165 -0.16 4.58 1.24
N LYS A 166 -0.07 5.46 0.25
CA LYS A 166 0.38 5.12 -1.09
C LYS A 166 1.90 5.11 -1.16
N ALA A 167 2.50 3.97 -1.51
CA ALA A 167 3.95 3.87 -1.73
C ALA A 167 4.41 4.85 -2.81
N ARG A 168 5.47 5.62 -2.53
CA ARG A 168 6.01 6.65 -3.42
C ARG A 168 7.48 6.44 -3.75
N VAL A 169 8.29 6.15 -2.75
CA VAL A 169 9.74 5.98 -2.90
C VAL A 169 10.19 4.77 -2.10
N LYS A 170 11.14 4.05 -2.66
CA LYS A 170 11.88 2.98 -1.99
C LYS A 170 13.31 3.45 -1.73
N ILE A 171 13.78 3.29 -0.49
CA ILE A 171 15.17 3.40 -0.11
C ILE A 171 15.68 1.98 0.13
N THR A 172 16.74 1.59 -0.52
CA THR A 172 17.30 0.24 -0.43
C THR A 172 18.80 0.28 -0.21
N SER A 173 19.30 -0.63 0.61
CA SER A 173 20.71 -0.95 0.75
C SER A 173 21.16 -2.10 -0.17
N HIS A 174 20.24 -2.73 -0.87
CA HIS A 174 20.50 -3.86 -1.79
C HIS A 174 20.97 -3.35 -3.16
N ILE A 175 22.19 -2.79 -3.22
CA ILE A 175 22.75 -2.17 -4.43
C ILE A 175 23.45 -3.21 -5.31
N ASP A 176 23.90 -4.31 -4.72
CA ASP A 176 24.86 -5.23 -5.36
C ASP A 176 24.24 -6.30 -6.25
N LYS A 177 22.92 -6.41 -6.28
CA LYS A 177 22.25 -7.36 -7.16
C LYS A 177 21.66 -6.61 -8.36
N ALA A 178 22.41 -6.54 -9.45
CA ALA A 178 21.78 -6.27 -10.73
C ALA A 178 20.60 -7.26 -10.91
N PRO A 179 19.39 -6.79 -11.29
CA PRO A 179 18.30 -7.71 -11.60
C PRO A 179 18.84 -8.71 -12.61
N ALA A 180 18.69 -10.00 -12.35
CA ALA A 180 19.08 -11.03 -13.28
C ALA A 180 18.50 -10.61 -14.64
N LYS A 181 19.37 -10.34 -15.61
CA LYS A 181 18.91 -10.04 -16.96
C LYS A 181 18.05 -11.23 -17.35
N LEU A 182 16.73 -11.02 -17.44
CA LEU A 182 15.86 -12.00 -18.07
C LEU A 182 16.50 -12.30 -19.41
N ASN A 183 17.09 -13.48 -19.53
CA ASN A 183 17.67 -13.90 -20.78
C ASN A 183 16.51 -14.26 -21.71
N THR A 184 15.91 -13.22 -22.29
CA THR A 184 14.80 -13.32 -23.24
C THR A 184 15.12 -14.25 -24.38
N GLN A 185 16.40 -14.38 -24.76
CA GLN A 185 16.86 -15.33 -25.75
C GLN A 185 16.72 -16.78 -25.27
N ALA A 186 17.14 -17.10 -24.05
CA ALA A 186 17.00 -18.46 -23.51
C ALA A 186 15.54 -18.86 -23.33
N ILE A 187 14.67 -17.91 -22.94
CA ILE A 187 13.22 -18.16 -22.83
C ILE A 187 12.61 -18.39 -24.23
N SER A 188 13.01 -17.61 -25.24
CA SER A 188 12.56 -17.77 -26.62
C SER A 188 13.01 -19.11 -27.21
N GLU A 189 14.22 -19.54 -26.97
CA GLU A 189 14.74 -20.85 -27.38
C GLU A 189 14.00 -22.00 -26.70
N GLN A 190 13.70 -21.89 -25.40
CA GLN A 190 12.89 -22.89 -24.70
C GLN A 190 11.47 -22.98 -25.25
N LEU A 191 10.83 -21.86 -25.55
CA LEU A 191 9.51 -21.82 -26.16
C LEU A 191 9.50 -22.45 -27.56
N LEU A 192 10.50 -22.20 -28.38
CA LEU A 192 10.65 -22.83 -29.69
C LEU A 192 10.79 -24.35 -29.59
N VAL A 193 11.63 -24.83 -28.69
CA VAL A 193 11.78 -26.27 -28.46
C VAL A 193 10.48 -26.93 -27.97
N GLN A 194 9.71 -26.27 -27.11
CA GLN A 194 8.41 -26.77 -26.67
C GLN A 194 7.39 -26.79 -27.81
N GLN A 195 7.35 -25.79 -28.66
CA GLN A 195 6.48 -25.78 -29.84
C GLN A 195 6.79 -26.92 -30.81
N GLU A 196 8.06 -27.13 -31.15
CA GLU A 196 8.46 -28.23 -31.99
C GLU A 196 8.09 -29.59 -31.40
N MET A 197 8.21 -29.74 -30.08
CA MET A 197 7.84 -30.99 -29.40
C MET A 197 6.34 -31.25 -29.45
N LEU A 198 5.53 -30.22 -29.29
CA LEU A 198 4.06 -30.28 -29.43
C LEU A 198 3.64 -30.62 -30.86
N GLU A 199 4.27 -30.05 -31.89
CA GLU A 199 4.01 -30.38 -33.29
C GLU A 199 4.33 -31.82 -33.62
N ARG A 200 5.46 -32.34 -33.14
CA ARG A 200 5.83 -33.77 -33.31
C ARG A 200 4.82 -34.69 -32.63
N LEU A 201 4.38 -34.39 -31.41
CA LEU A 201 3.34 -35.17 -30.73
C LEU A 201 2.01 -35.14 -31.49
N HIS A 202 1.65 -34.01 -32.04
CA HIS A 202 0.41 -33.86 -32.83
C HIS A 202 0.48 -34.70 -34.12
N GLN A 203 1.64 -34.72 -34.83
CA GLN A 203 1.86 -35.54 -36.01
C GLN A 203 1.79 -37.04 -35.69
N HIS A 204 2.39 -37.49 -34.56
CA HIS A 204 2.29 -38.87 -34.12
C HIS A 204 0.88 -39.32 -33.77
N LEU A 205 0.10 -38.45 -33.13
CA LEU A 205 -1.31 -38.72 -32.79
C LEU A 205 -2.22 -38.77 -34.01
N THR A 206 -1.94 -37.99 -35.04
CA THR A 206 -2.69 -38.03 -36.31
C THR A 206 -2.34 -39.21 -37.18
N SER A 207 -1.08 -39.66 -37.19
CA SER A 207 -0.64 -40.83 -37.92
C SER A 207 -1.07 -42.16 -37.26
N ALA A 208 -1.34 -42.17 -35.95
CA ALA A 208 -1.82 -43.36 -35.24
C ALA A 208 -3.35 -43.58 -35.37
N LYS A 209 -4.07 -42.65 -35.97
CA LYS A 209 -5.53 -42.72 -36.23
C LYS A 209 -5.89 -43.04 -37.68
N SER A 210 -4.92 -43.19 -38.55
CA SER A 210 -5.00 -43.64 -39.92
C SER A 210 -4.67 -45.11 -40.04
#